data_82a9f9139aa5f503a495666b45a192f3
#
_entry.id   82a9f9139aa5f503a495666b45a192f3
#
_cell.length_a   1.000
_cell.length_b   1.000
_cell.length_c   1.000
_cell.angle_alpha   90.00
_cell.angle_beta   90.00
_cell.angle_gamma   90.00
#
_symmetry.space_group_name_H-M   'P 1'
#
loop_
_entity.id
_entity.type
_entity.pdbx_description
1 polymer ?
#
loop_
_entity_poly.entity_id
_entity_poly.type
_entity_poly.pdbx_seq_one_letter_code
_entity_poly.pdbx_strand_id
1 'polypeptide(L)'
;EYPAIPAEMHNDFKELVECVVDAVEAMVRSTRAFFKDIAAVADHMHKVSYWEKQSDKISTRLQRNIFRQNELQLSHKLQLRDFVIHVDQIADQAEDVADKLSIYVIKRSL
;
A
#
# COMPACT_ATOMS: atom_id res chain seq x y z
N GLU A 1 -17.83 -7.86 -11.77
CA GLU A 1 -18.72 -7.68 -10.64
C GLU A 1 -17.92 -7.49 -9.34
N TYR A 2 -18.30 -6.52 -8.53
CA TYR A 2 -17.60 -6.22 -7.29
C TYR A 2 -18.08 -7.14 -6.18
N PRO A 3 -17.18 -7.72 -5.37
CA PRO A 3 -17.60 -8.49 -4.22
C PRO A 3 -18.26 -7.59 -3.18
N ALA A 4 -19.35 -8.06 -2.56
CA ALA A 4 -19.97 -7.35 -1.46
C ALA A 4 -19.06 -7.44 -0.22
N ILE A 5 -18.78 -6.29 0.41
CA ILE A 5 -17.94 -6.22 1.59
C ILE A 5 -18.82 -6.27 2.84
N PRO A 6 -18.64 -7.25 3.74
CA PRO A 6 -19.38 -7.28 4.99
C PRO A 6 -19.20 -5.99 5.79
N ALA A 7 -20.27 -5.50 6.41
CA ALA A 7 -20.27 -4.22 7.12
C ALA A 7 -19.21 -4.16 8.23
N GLU A 8 -18.97 -5.25 8.93
CA GLU A 8 -17.98 -5.35 10.00
C GLU A 8 -16.53 -5.21 9.50
N MET A 9 -16.30 -5.32 8.19
CA MET A 9 -14.98 -5.18 7.58
C MET A 9 -14.75 -3.82 6.93
N HIS A 10 -15.78 -2.96 6.86
CA HIS A 10 -15.67 -1.67 6.17
C HIS A 10 -14.54 -0.80 6.74
N ASN A 11 -14.39 -0.75 8.05
CA ASN A 11 -13.35 0.05 8.69
C ASN A 11 -11.95 -0.45 8.32
N ASP A 12 -11.75 -1.76 8.28
CA ASP A 12 -10.46 -2.35 7.92
C ASP A 12 -10.12 -2.08 6.45
N PHE A 13 -11.10 -2.20 5.56
CA PHE A 13 -10.91 -1.87 4.15
C PHE A 13 -10.59 -0.39 3.95
N LYS A 14 -11.29 0.47 4.67
CA LYS A 14 -11.03 1.92 4.63
C LYS A 14 -9.61 2.23 5.11
N GLU A 15 -9.19 1.62 6.20
CA GLU A 15 -7.85 1.79 6.75
C GLU A 15 -6.77 1.32 5.77
N LEU A 16 -7.00 0.20 5.09
CA LEU A 16 -6.09 -0.29 4.06
C LEU A 16 -5.94 0.73 2.92
N VAL A 17 -7.07 1.23 2.40
CA VAL A 17 -7.06 2.21 1.32
C VAL A 17 -6.35 3.49 1.75
N GLU A 18 -6.59 3.96 2.97
CA GLU A 18 -5.92 5.16 3.49
C GLU A 18 -4.40 4.98 3.57
N CYS A 19 -3.93 3.83 4.03
CA CYS A 19 -2.50 3.54 4.08
C CYS A 19 -1.87 3.49 2.68
N VAL A 20 -2.58 2.90 1.72
CA VAL A 20 -2.13 2.84 0.32
C VAL A 20 -2.05 4.23 -0.28
N VAL A 21 -3.05 5.07 -0.04
CA VAL A 21 -3.05 6.47 -0.51
C VAL A 21 -1.87 7.22 0.10
N ASP A 22 -1.62 7.06 1.39
CA ASP A 22 -0.50 7.71 2.07
C ASP A 22 0.85 7.27 1.48
N ALA A 23 0.99 5.99 1.14
CA ALA A 23 2.20 5.47 0.49
C ALA A 23 2.40 6.13 -0.89
N VAL A 24 1.34 6.22 -1.69
CA VAL A 24 1.39 6.82 -3.02
C VAL A 24 1.69 8.32 -2.93
N GLU A 25 1.06 9.04 -2.00
CA GLU A 25 1.34 10.46 -1.78
C GLU A 25 2.79 10.70 -1.37
N ALA A 26 3.33 9.87 -0.50
CA ALA A 26 4.74 9.95 -0.10
C ALA A 26 5.67 9.68 -1.30
N MET A 27 5.32 8.73 -2.14
CA MET A 27 6.07 8.43 -3.36
C MET A 27 6.06 9.62 -4.33
N VAL A 28 4.91 10.25 -4.52
CA VAL A 28 4.78 11.45 -5.38
C VAL A 28 5.65 12.59 -4.83
N ARG A 29 5.62 12.83 -3.52
CA ARG A 29 6.45 13.86 -2.87
C ARG A 29 7.94 13.54 -3.02
N SER A 30 8.32 12.27 -2.89
CA SER A 30 9.71 11.83 -3.09
C SER A 30 10.16 12.11 -4.52
N THR A 31 9.32 11.80 -5.50
CA THR A 31 9.62 12.04 -6.91
C THR A 31 9.76 13.54 -7.21
N ARG A 32 8.87 14.37 -6.66
CA ARG A 32 8.97 15.83 -6.81
C ARG A 32 10.23 16.39 -6.17
N ALA A 33 10.59 15.89 -4.98
CA ALA A 33 11.79 16.31 -4.27
C ALA A 33 13.05 15.97 -5.06
N PHE A 34 13.07 14.88 -5.81
CA PHE A 34 14.18 14.50 -6.66
C PHE A 34 14.55 15.63 -7.65
N PHE A 35 13.56 16.37 -8.13
CA PHE A 35 13.78 17.46 -9.09
C PHE A 35 13.97 18.84 -8.44
N LYS A 36 13.62 19.02 -7.16
CA LYS A 36 13.65 20.32 -6.50
C LYS A 36 14.59 20.39 -5.31
N ASP A 37 14.60 19.35 -4.47
CA ASP A 37 15.36 19.31 -3.23
C ASP A 37 15.75 17.88 -2.96
N ILE A 38 16.87 17.48 -3.55
CA ILE A 38 17.33 16.09 -3.49
C ILE A 38 17.60 15.63 -2.05
N ALA A 39 17.92 16.55 -1.14
CA ALA A 39 18.14 16.20 0.26
C ALA A 39 16.87 15.75 0.97
N ALA A 40 15.69 16.18 0.49
CA ALA A 40 14.41 15.79 1.08
C ALA A 40 13.90 14.43 0.58
N VAL A 41 14.52 13.85 -0.44
CA VAL A 41 14.06 12.57 -1.02
C VAL A 41 14.05 11.46 0.02
N ALA A 42 15.11 11.35 0.83
CA ALA A 42 15.25 10.28 1.82
C ALA A 42 14.11 10.29 2.84
N ASP A 43 13.70 11.47 3.33
CA ASP A 43 12.60 11.57 4.29
C ASP A 43 11.28 11.05 3.70
N HIS A 44 10.99 11.43 2.47
CA HIS A 44 9.77 10.98 1.81
C HIS A 44 9.81 9.48 1.50
N MET A 45 10.99 8.95 1.15
CA MET A 45 11.18 7.52 0.92
C MET A 45 10.93 6.71 2.18
N HIS A 46 11.38 7.18 3.35
CA HIS A 46 11.10 6.54 4.62
C HIS A 46 9.60 6.46 4.90
N LYS A 47 8.86 7.49 4.53
CA LYS A 47 7.40 7.51 4.67
C LYS A 47 6.72 6.50 3.75
N VAL A 48 7.21 6.35 2.51
CA VAL A 48 6.71 5.32 1.59
C VAL A 48 6.85 3.93 2.22
N SER A 49 8.05 3.63 2.71
CA SER A 49 8.34 2.34 3.34
C SER A 49 7.48 2.11 4.58
N TYR A 50 7.28 3.14 5.40
CA TYR A 50 6.43 3.05 6.59
C TYR A 50 4.99 2.68 6.21
N TRP A 51 4.40 3.39 5.25
CA TRP A 51 3.01 3.16 4.86
C TRP A 51 2.83 1.85 4.11
N GLU A 52 3.82 1.42 3.33
CA GLU A 52 3.82 0.10 2.70
C GLU A 52 3.75 -1.00 3.75
N LYS A 53 4.55 -0.90 4.82
CA LYS A 53 4.54 -1.88 5.90
C LYS A 53 3.21 -1.87 6.65
N GLN A 54 2.61 -0.71 6.88
CA GLN A 54 1.29 -0.62 7.50
C GLN A 54 0.22 -1.25 6.60
N SER A 55 0.25 -0.95 5.31
CA SER A 55 -0.65 -1.56 4.33
C SER A 55 -0.56 -3.08 4.34
N ASP A 56 0.65 -3.62 4.34
CA ASP A 56 0.90 -5.05 4.37
C ASP A 56 0.32 -5.73 5.62
N LYS A 57 0.49 -5.10 6.79
CA LYS A 57 -0.08 -5.60 8.05
C LYS A 57 -1.60 -5.64 8.00
N ILE A 58 -2.22 -4.57 7.50
CA ILE A 58 -3.68 -4.49 7.39
C ILE A 58 -4.20 -5.50 6.38
N SER A 59 -3.53 -5.64 5.24
CA SER A 59 -3.84 -6.63 4.22
C SER A 59 -3.83 -8.05 4.79
N THR A 60 -2.79 -8.40 5.54
CA THR A 60 -2.66 -9.72 6.17
C THR A 60 -3.78 -9.96 7.18
N ARG A 61 -4.10 -8.96 8.01
CA ARG A 61 -5.20 -9.04 8.98
C ARG A 61 -6.54 -9.23 8.29
N LEU A 62 -6.80 -8.47 7.22
CA LEU A 62 -8.02 -8.57 6.44
C LEU A 62 -8.18 -9.95 5.80
N GLN A 63 -7.13 -10.46 5.18
CA GLN A 63 -7.16 -11.80 4.56
C GLN A 63 -7.52 -12.87 5.58
N ARG A 64 -6.92 -12.78 6.77
CA ARG A 64 -7.21 -13.71 7.86
C ARG A 64 -8.67 -13.61 8.30
N ASN A 65 -9.18 -12.38 8.46
CA ASN A 65 -10.55 -12.15 8.89
C ASN A 65 -11.58 -12.61 7.84
N ILE A 66 -11.28 -12.43 6.56
CA ILE A 66 -12.13 -12.91 5.48
C ILE A 66 -12.34 -14.42 5.57
N PHE A 67 -11.27 -15.18 5.78
CA PHE A 67 -11.38 -16.64 5.86
C PHE A 67 -11.97 -17.15 7.16
N ARG A 68 -12.09 -16.31 8.18
CA ARG A 68 -12.77 -16.64 9.44
C ARG A 68 -14.29 -16.44 9.37
N GLN A 69 -14.81 -15.80 8.32
CA GLN A 69 -16.24 -15.57 8.17
C GLN A 69 -16.95 -16.87 7.77
N ASN A 70 -17.70 -17.45 8.70
CA ASN A 70 -18.38 -18.73 8.46
C ASN A 70 -19.55 -18.62 7.49
N GLU A 71 -20.16 -17.45 7.38
CA GLU A 71 -21.34 -17.23 6.56
C GLU A 71 -21.03 -16.96 5.09
N LEU A 72 -19.77 -16.64 4.76
CA LEU A 72 -19.37 -16.36 3.39
C LEU A 72 -19.02 -17.65 2.65
N GLN A 73 -19.47 -17.73 1.41
CA GLN A 73 -19.05 -18.82 0.52
C GLN A 73 -17.57 -18.67 0.16
N LEU A 74 -16.90 -19.78 -0.13
CA LEU A 74 -15.49 -19.79 -0.49
C LEU A 74 -15.20 -18.89 -1.68
N SER A 75 -16.04 -18.93 -2.72
CA SER A 75 -15.86 -18.10 -3.91
C SER A 75 -15.87 -16.61 -3.56
N HIS A 76 -16.74 -16.19 -2.64
CA HIS A 76 -16.81 -14.81 -2.17
C HIS A 76 -15.56 -14.44 -1.37
N LYS A 77 -15.08 -15.34 -0.50
CA LYS A 77 -13.84 -15.13 0.26
C LYS A 77 -12.64 -14.94 -0.67
N LEU A 78 -12.55 -15.75 -1.73
CA LEU A 78 -11.46 -15.64 -2.70
C LEU A 78 -11.51 -14.31 -3.45
N GLN A 79 -12.68 -13.84 -3.83
CA GLN A 79 -12.84 -12.53 -4.47
C GLN A 79 -12.41 -11.38 -3.56
N LEU A 80 -12.80 -11.42 -2.29
CA LEU A 80 -12.41 -10.41 -1.31
C LEU A 80 -10.91 -10.43 -1.07
N ARG A 81 -10.31 -11.61 -0.96
CA ARG A 81 -8.86 -11.76 -0.81
C ARG A 81 -8.13 -11.14 -1.99
N ASP A 82 -8.56 -11.46 -3.21
CA ASP A 82 -7.93 -10.93 -4.42
C ASP A 82 -8.01 -9.41 -4.47
N PHE A 83 -9.14 -8.83 -4.07
CA PHE A 83 -9.32 -7.40 -3.99
C PHE A 83 -8.32 -6.77 -3.00
N VAL A 84 -8.19 -7.34 -1.80
CA VAL A 84 -7.26 -6.87 -0.77
C VAL A 84 -5.82 -6.92 -1.29
N ILE A 85 -5.43 -8.02 -1.92
CA ILE A 85 -4.09 -8.20 -2.48
C ILE A 85 -3.80 -7.15 -3.55
N HIS A 86 -4.74 -6.91 -4.45
CA HIS A 86 -4.57 -5.92 -5.52
C HIS A 86 -4.41 -4.50 -4.97
N VAL A 87 -5.19 -4.14 -3.95
CA VAL A 87 -5.07 -2.83 -3.30
C VAL A 87 -3.70 -2.69 -2.62
N ASP A 88 -3.27 -3.70 -1.89
CA ASP A 88 -1.97 -3.71 -1.21
C ASP A 88 -0.81 -3.62 -2.19
N GLN A 89 -0.92 -4.22 -3.37
CA GLN A 89 0.11 -4.17 -4.41
C GLN A 89 0.40 -2.75 -4.90
N ILE A 90 -0.54 -1.83 -4.78
CA ILE A 90 -0.31 -0.43 -5.13
C ILE A 90 0.75 0.18 -4.21
N ALA A 91 0.70 -0.12 -2.91
CA ALA A 91 1.72 0.33 -1.95
C ALA A 91 3.08 -0.32 -2.24
N ASP A 92 3.10 -1.61 -2.62
CA ASP A 92 4.34 -2.30 -3.02
C ASP A 92 4.97 -1.62 -4.23
N GLN A 93 4.18 -1.23 -5.22
CA GLN A 93 4.67 -0.52 -6.40
C GLN A 93 5.20 0.87 -6.06
N ALA A 94 4.56 1.56 -5.12
CA ALA A 94 5.05 2.86 -4.64
C ALA A 94 6.43 2.70 -3.99
N GLU A 95 6.64 1.65 -3.21
CA GLU A 95 7.94 1.35 -2.60
C GLU A 95 8.98 1.01 -3.67
N ASP A 96 8.63 0.26 -4.70
CA ASP A 96 9.53 -0.03 -5.83
C ASP A 96 10.02 1.25 -6.50
N VAL A 97 9.14 2.20 -6.74
CA VAL A 97 9.51 3.49 -7.33
C VAL A 97 10.46 4.24 -6.39
N ALA A 98 10.17 4.26 -5.10
CA ALA A 98 11.03 4.91 -4.10
C ALA A 98 12.41 4.28 -4.07
N ASP A 99 12.51 2.97 -4.14
CA ASP A 99 13.79 2.25 -4.18
C ASP A 99 14.60 2.62 -5.43
N LYS A 100 13.94 2.73 -6.57
CA LYS A 100 14.60 3.17 -7.81
C LYS A 100 15.07 4.62 -7.72
N LEU A 101 14.29 5.48 -7.09
CA LEU A 101 14.72 6.86 -6.85
C LEU A 101 15.99 6.92 -6.00
N SER A 102 16.12 6.04 -5.00
CA SER A 102 17.32 6.00 -4.17
C SER A 102 18.58 5.71 -4.98
N ILE A 103 18.47 4.84 -5.98
CA ILE A 103 19.57 4.52 -6.90
C ILE A 103 19.94 5.77 -7.72
N TYR A 104 18.95 6.49 -8.23
CA TYR A 104 19.19 7.72 -9.01
C TYR A 104 19.80 8.82 -8.14
N VAL A 105 19.40 8.93 -6.87
CA VAL A 105 19.98 9.88 -5.93
C VAL A 105 21.49 9.58 -5.73
N ILE A 106 21.84 8.32 -5.53
CA ILE A 106 23.24 7.89 -5.38
C ILE A 106 24.04 8.22 -6.64
N LYS A 107 23.52 7.89 -7.82
CA LYS A 107 24.20 8.17 -9.09
C LYS A 107 24.41 9.66 -9.32
N ARG A 108 23.43 10.48 -8.93
CA ARG A 108 23.52 11.94 -9.08
C ARG A 108 24.52 12.56 -8.12
N SER A 109 24.77 11.93 -6.98
CA SER A 109 25.72 12.40 -5.97
C SER A 109 27.17 12.09 -6.32
N LEU A 110 27.39 11.19 -7.24
CA LEU A 110 28.72 10.84 -7.74
C LEU A 110 29.14 11.83 -8.82
#